data_d48592876a543a30252186c0a00de599
#
_entry.id   d48592876a543a30252186c0a00de599
#
_cell.length_a   1.000
_cell.length_b   1.000
_cell.length_c   1.000
_cell.angle_alpha   90.00
_cell.angle_beta   90.00
_cell.angle_gamma   90.00
#
_symmetry.space_group_name_H-M   'P 1'
#
loop_
_entity.id
_entity.type
_entity.pdbx_description
1 polymer ?
#
loop_
_entity_poly.entity_id
_entity_poly.type
_entity_poly.pdbx_seq_one_letter_code
_entity_poly.pdbx_strand_id
1 'polypeptide(L)'
;SEPSAALNAAADPMRLLMLIPVVLLIFIAIKMRDALHAVTMATVAGLIIGLLTGVIEPSQIVRVENGSISGILTGGIANVSGIMLMCLALFGFTGVIEHAGLADATANFLTNENQSPRRAEVTLAVATVFISTCLAAVTSVAVALAGQLADRLLRRSIDPYRRAYLLAGFANSIPVILPFSAFSLITLSAASALGDPTLTPFSLMTATFYPIALFVVFSVSIATGIGRPKISEEPQSSDKA
;
A
#
# COMPACT_ATOMS: atom_id res chain seq x y z
N SER A 1 27.88 -27.05 0.00
CA SER A 1 27.49 -27.89 1.17
C SER A 1 26.81 -27.09 2.31
N GLU A 2 26.07 -26.02 2.00
CA GLU A 2 25.40 -25.22 3.03
C GLU A 2 23.85 -25.24 3.04
N PRO A 3 23.14 -25.84 2.09
CA PRO A 3 21.67 -25.85 2.15
C PRO A 3 21.12 -26.75 3.28
N SER A 4 21.85 -27.79 3.65
CA SER A 4 21.42 -28.74 4.68
C SER A 4 21.53 -28.18 6.10
N ALA A 5 22.50 -27.29 6.38
CA ALA A 5 22.64 -26.65 7.65
C ALA A 5 21.52 -25.60 7.88
N ALA A 6 21.14 -24.89 6.84
CA ALA A 6 20.01 -23.94 6.87
C ALA A 6 18.66 -24.66 7.06
N LEU A 7 18.47 -25.82 6.42
CA LEU A 7 17.27 -26.63 6.57
C LEU A 7 17.15 -27.25 7.96
N ASN A 8 18.26 -27.73 8.54
CA ASN A 8 18.28 -28.27 9.89
C ASN A 8 18.11 -27.17 10.96
N ALA A 9 18.62 -25.97 10.70
CA ALA A 9 18.35 -24.79 11.55
C ALA A 9 16.88 -24.34 11.48
N ALA A 10 16.20 -24.55 10.36
CA ALA A 10 14.78 -24.25 10.20
C ALA A 10 13.86 -25.28 10.91
N ALA A 11 14.36 -26.49 11.18
CA ALA A 11 13.61 -27.56 11.83
C ALA A 11 13.62 -27.51 13.38
N ASP A 12 14.19 -26.47 13.97
CA ASP A 12 14.25 -26.31 15.42
C ASP A 12 12.85 -25.94 15.97
N PRO A 13 12.20 -26.80 16.79
CA PRO A 13 10.84 -26.57 17.28
C PRO A 13 10.75 -25.28 18.11
N MET A 14 11.86 -24.80 18.68
CA MET A 14 11.94 -23.54 19.40
C MET A 14 11.70 -22.33 18.49
N ARG A 15 12.06 -22.43 17.22
CA ARG A 15 11.83 -21.37 16.23
C ARG A 15 10.38 -21.30 15.76
N LEU A 16 9.61 -22.37 15.91
CA LEU A 16 8.16 -22.35 15.66
C LEU A 16 7.42 -21.43 16.65
N LEU A 17 7.96 -21.22 17.85
CA LEU A 17 7.43 -20.23 18.78
C LEU A 17 7.45 -18.79 18.24
N MET A 18 8.35 -18.49 17.29
CA MET A 18 8.39 -17.20 16.61
C MET A 18 7.23 -16.97 15.64
N LEU A 19 6.36 -17.97 15.40
CA LEU A 19 5.11 -17.77 14.69
C LEU A 19 4.02 -17.17 15.61
N ILE A 20 4.15 -17.27 16.92
CA ILE A 20 3.16 -16.74 17.87
C ILE A 20 2.94 -15.23 17.70
N PRO A 21 3.97 -14.37 17.58
CA PRO A 21 3.77 -12.94 17.32
C PRO A 21 3.03 -12.66 16.01
N VAL A 22 3.22 -13.49 14.97
CA VAL A 22 2.53 -13.35 13.69
C VAL A 22 1.04 -13.68 13.84
N VAL A 23 0.73 -14.78 14.52
CA VAL A 23 -0.66 -15.16 14.81
C VAL A 23 -1.33 -14.12 15.70
N LEU A 24 -0.62 -13.60 16.70
CA LEU A 24 -1.09 -12.56 17.60
C LEU A 24 -1.39 -11.26 16.83
N LEU A 25 -0.51 -10.87 15.89
CA LEU A 25 -0.70 -9.72 15.01
C LEU A 25 -2.01 -9.84 14.23
N ILE A 26 -2.21 -10.98 13.57
CA ILE A 26 -3.42 -11.23 12.79
C ILE A 26 -4.66 -11.18 13.69
N PHE A 27 -4.60 -11.84 14.84
CA PHE A 27 -5.72 -11.89 15.78
C PHE A 27 -6.08 -10.49 16.30
N ILE A 28 -5.11 -9.70 16.73
CA ILE A 28 -5.33 -8.34 17.25
C ILE A 28 -5.81 -7.41 16.12
N ALA A 29 -5.23 -7.49 14.92
CA ALA A 29 -5.64 -6.68 13.78
C ALA A 29 -7.12 -6.91 13.41
N ILE A 30 -7.57 -8.15 13.43
CA ILE A 30 -8.97 -8.49 13.16
C ILE A 30 -9.90 -8.01 14.29
N LYS A 31 -9.49 -8.20 15.56
CA LYS A 31 -10.33 -7.90 16.72
C LYS A 31 -10.44 -6.39 17.01
N MET A 32 -9.33 -5.67 16.94
CA MET A 32 -9.26 -4.25 17.29
C MET A 32 -9.47 -3.32 16.08
N ARG A 33 -9.38 -3.83 14.85
CA ARG A 33 -9.45 -3.05 13.60
C ARG A 33 -8.44 -1.89 13.55
N ASP A 34 -7.37 -2.00 14.32
CA ASP A 34 -6.31 -1.01 14.42
C ASP A 34 -4.96 -1.68 14.16
N ALA A 35 -4.38 -1.38 13.01
CA ALA A 35 -3.12 -1.96 12.58
C ALA A 35 -1.94 -1.50 13.45
N LEU A 36 -1.99 -0.28 13.98
CA LEU A 36 -0.90 0.29 14.76
C LEU A 36 -0.75 -0.42 16.10
N HIS A 37 -1.87 -0.63 16.80
CA HIS A 37 -1.88 -1.41 18.05
C HIS A 37 -1.50 -2.87 17.81
N ALA A 38 -1.97 -3.47 16.72
CA ALA A 38 -1.64 -4.86 16.40
C ALA A 38 -0.14 -5.05 16.17
N VAL A 39 0.48 -4.18 15.36
CA VAL A 39 1.92 -4.24 15.08
C VAL A 39 2.74 -3.99 16.36
N THR A 40 2.39 -2.98 17.15
CA THR A 40 3.12 -2.67 18.38
C THR A 40 3.08 -3.83 19.36
N MET A 41 1.90 -4.40 19.62
CA MET A 41 1.77 -5.53 20.53
C MET A 41 2.47 -6.79 20.02
N ALA A 42 2.38 -7.07 18.73
CA ALA A 42 3.07 -8.21 18.13
C ALA A 42 4.61 -8.05 18.18
N THR A 43 5.13 -6.84 17.98
CA THR A 43 6.56 -6.55 18.08
C THR A 43 7.06 -6.74 19.50
N VAL A 44 6.34 -6.23 20.50
CA VAL A 44 6.70 -6.42 21.92
C VAL A 44 6.64 -7.91 22.28
N ALA A 45 5.59 -8.62 21.88
CA ALA A 45 5.48 -10.06 22.11
C ALA A 45 6.62 -10.83 21.42
N GLY A 46 6.97 -10.47 20.19
CA GLY A 46 8.07 -11.08 19.44
C GLY A 46 9.42 -10.87 20.13
N LEU A 47 9.65 -9.68 20.65
CA LEU A 47 10.86 -9.37 21.41
C LEU A 47 10.96 -10.20 22.70
N ILE A 48 9.87 -10.29 23.46
CA ILE A 48 9.80 -11.08 24.70
C ILE A 48 10.03 -12.56 24.40
N ILE A 49 9.33 -13.11 23.40
CA ILE A 49 9.46 -14.52 23.01
C ILE A 49 10.87 -14.79 22.50
N GLY A 50 11.44 -13.91 21.68
CA GLY A 50 12.79 -14.03 21.15
C GLY A 50 13.86 -14.08 22.25
N LEU A 51 13.69 -13.28 23.30
CA LEU A 51 14.57 -13.29 24.48
C LEU A 51 14.40 -14.56 25.31
N LEU A 52 13.17 -15.00 25.55
CA LEU A 52 12.89 -16.21 26.35
C LEU A 52 13.35 -17.49 25.65
N THR A 53 13.27 -17.54 24.34
CA THR A 53 13.72 -18.69 23.54
C THR A 53 15.22 -18.67 23.24
N GLY A 54 15.94 -17.61 23.61
CA GLY A 54 17.35 -17.44 23.30
C GLY A 54 17.64 -17.20 21.80
N VAL A 55 16.62 -16.99 20.97
CA VAL A 55 16.78 -16.63 19.55
C VAL A 55 17.35 -15.22 19.40
N ILE A 56 17.00 -14.33 20.34
CA ILE A 56 17.52 -12.97 20.43
C ILE A 56 18.37 -12.87 21.70
N GLU A 57 19.66 -12.57 21.56
CA GLU A 57 20.51 -12.27 22.72
C GLU A 57 20.27 -10.84 23.20
N PRO A 58 20.29 -10.59 24.53
CA PRO A 58 20.11 -9.23 25.05
C PRO A 58 21.14 -8.23 24.49
N SER A 59 22.35 -8.70 24.18
CA SER A 59 23.43 -7.94 23.56
C SER A 59 23.10 -7.49 22.12
N GLN A 60 22.18 -8.14 21.47
CA GLN A 60 21.72 -7.77 20.10
C GLN A 60 20.67 -6.67 20.11
N ILE A 61 19.96 -6.48 21.22
CA ILE A 61 18.93 -5.44 21.33
C ILE A 61 19.58 -4.06 21.36
N VAL A 62 20.57 -3.89 22.23
CA VAL A 62 21.35 -2.66 22.38
C VAL A 62 22.80 -3.03 22.65
N ARG A 63 23.69 -2.66 21.77
CA ARG A 63 25.14 -2.81 21.90
C ARG A 63 25.79 -1.44 21.84
N VAL A 64 26.67 -1.16 22.78
CA VAL A 64 27.46 0.08 22.76
C VAL A 64 28.87 -0.30 22.33
N GLU A 65 29.27 0.06 21.13
CA GLU A 65 30.62 -0.14 20.59
C GLU A 65 31.20 1.21 20.14
N ASN A 66 32.41 1.53 20.66
CA ASN A 66 33.15 2.75 20.28
C ASN A 66 32.34 4.06 20.42
N GLY A 67 31.46 4.16 21.43
CA GLY A 67 30.64 5.36 21.65
C GLY A 67 29.42 5.48 20.75
N SER A 68 29.15 4.51 19.86
CA SER A 68 27.94 4.41 19.07
C SER A 68 27.03 3.32 19.61
N ILE A 69 25.72 3.61 19.61
CA ILE A 69 24.69 2.65 20.00
C ILE A 69 24.27 1.89 18.75
N SER A 70 24.48 0.58 18.73
CA SER A 70 24.05 -0.33 17.67
C SER A 70 23.17 -1.42 18.26
N GLY A 71 22.39 -2.10 17.41
CA GLY A 71 21.50 -3.19 17.81
C GLY A 71 20.23 -3.26 16.97
N ILE A 72 19.36 -4.22 17.29
CA ILE A 72 18.09 -4.43 16.56
C ILE A 72 17.22 -3.18 16.58
N LEU A 73 17.14 -2.46 17.70
CA LEU A 73 16.35 -1.24 17.83
C LEU A 73 16.89 -0.10 16.97
N THR A 74 18.18 0.20 17.11
CA THR A 74 18.82 1.28 16.34
C THR A 74 18.93 0.93 14.87
N GLY A 75 19.22 -0.32 14.52
CA GLY A 75 19.21 -0.83 13.16
C GLY A 75 17.83 -0.75 12.52
N GLY A 76 16.79 -1.10 13.25
CA GLY A 76 15.41 -0.95 12.80
C GLY A 76 15.05 0.51 12.50
N ILE A 77 15.39 1.44 13.38
CA ILE A 77 15.17 2.89 13.17
C ILE A 77 15.99 3.39 11.98
N ALA A 78 17.26 3.00 11.86
CA ALA A 78 18.12 3.42 10.76
C ALA A 78 17.62 2.91 9.41
N ASN A 79 17.16 1.65 9.35
CA ASN A 79 16.60 1.07 8.12
C ASN A 79 15.30 1.75 7.68
N VAL A 80 14.47 2.18 8.63
CA VAL A 80 13.18 2.82 8.33
C VAL A 80 13.33 4.33 8.09
N SER A 81 14.38 4.97 8.62
CA SER A 81 14.55 6.42 8.55
C SER A 81 14.64 6.93 7.09
N GLY A 82 15.30 6.20 6.20
CA GLY A 82 15.36 6.54 4.78
C GLY A 82 13.97 6.50 4.12
N ILE A 83 13.17 5.50 4.46
CA ILE A 83 11.78 5.36 3.97
C ILE A 83 10.92 6.49 4.55
N MET A 84 11.08 6.82 5.83
CA MET A 84 10.34 7.91 6.47
C MET A 84 10.65 9.27 5.83
N LEU A 85 11.93 9.57 5.58
CA LEU A 85 12.34 10.79 4.88
C LEU A 85 11.78 10.85 3.47
N MET A 86 11.80 9.74 2.76
CA MET A 86 11.21 9.64 1.43
C MET A 86 9.69 9.85 1.48
N CYS A 87 8.97 9.23 2.42
CA CYS A 87 7.54 9.45 2.61
C CYS A 87 7.23 10.91 2.92
N LEU A 88 8.02 11.57 3.80
CA LEU A 88 7.89 12.99 4.09
C LEU A 88 8.08 13.85 2.84
N ALA A 89 9.10 13.56 2.03
CA ALA A 89 9.34 14.25 0.77
C ALA A 89 8.19 14.05 -0.22
N LEU A 90 7.67 12.83 -0.33
CA LEU A 90 6.52 12.51 -1.18
C LEU A 90 5.23 13.20 -0.70
N PHE A 91 4.96 13.24 0.60
CA PHE A 91 3.82 13.98 1.14
C PHE A 91 3.98 15.48 0.93
N GLY A 92 5.18 16.03 1.11
CA GLY A 92 5.48 17.43 0.76
C GLY A 92 5.23 17.73 -0.70
N PHE A 93 5.71 16.86 -1.59
CA PHE A 93 5.49 16.98 -3.03
C PHE A 93 3.99 16.86 -3.39
N THR A 94 3.28 15.93 -2.75
CA THR A 94 1.83 15.78 -2.90
C THR A 94 1.10 17.07 -2.52
N GLY A 95 1.46 17.70 -1.40
CA GLY A 95 0.89 18.97 -0.98
C GLY A 95 1.12 20.11 -1.99
N VAL A 96 2.30 20.15 -2.61
CA VAL A 96 2.58 21.12 -3.68
C VAL A 96 1.72 20.85 -4.92
N ILE A 97 1.58 19.60 -5.33
CA ILE A 97 0.74 19.19 -6.48
C ILE A 97 -0.72 19.55 -6.22
N GLU A 98 -1.21 19.28 -5.01
CA GLU A 98 -2.58 19.57 -4.61
C GLU A 98 -2.83 21.09 -4.62
N HIS A 99 -1.90 21.86 -4.07
CA HIS A 99 -1.99 23.33 -4.04
C HIS A 99 -1.84 23.96 -5.43
N ALA A 100 -1.08 23.34 -6.32
CA ALA A 100 -0.95 23.78 -7.71
C ALA A 100 -2.22 23.53 -8.55
N GLY A 101 -3.28 22.92 -7.99
CA GLY A 101 -4.55 22.66 -8.67
C GLY A 101 -4.45 21.62 -9.77
N LEU A 102 -3.47 20.73 -9.70
CA LEU A 102 -3.30 19.68 -10.72
C LEU A 102 -4.51 18.75 -10.78
N ALA A 103 -5.16 18.51 -9.65
CA ALA A 103 -6.41 17.75 -9.58
C ALA A 103 -7.52 18.47 -10.38
N ASP A 104 -7.66 19.78 -10.22
CA ASP A 104 -8.66 20.57 -10.95
C ASP A 104 -8.30 20.70 -12.45
N ALA A 105 -7.02 20.86 -12.79
CA ALA A 105 -6.54 20.86 -14.17
C ALA A 105 -6.80 19.53 -14.86
N THR A 106 -6.55 18.41 -14.17
CA THR A 106 -6.84 17.06 -14.67
C THR A 106 -8.35 16.84 -14.81
N ALA A 107 -9.13 17.38 -13.88
CA ALA A 107 -10.58 17.36 -13.94
C ALA A 107 -11.11 18.05 -15.19
N ASN A 108 -10.71 19.29 -15.40
CA ASN A 108 -11.16 20.10 -16.53
C ASN A 108 -10.77 19.51 -17.88
N PHE A 109 -9.61 18.81 -17.94
CA PHE A 109 -9.17 18.12 -19.16
C PHE A 109 -9.97 16.84 -19.46
N LEU A 110 -10.44 16.14 -18.41
CA LEU A 110 -11.10 14.84 -18.55
C LEU A 110 -12.62 14.92 -18.53
N THR A 111 -13.23 16.05 -18.17
CA THR A 111 -14.70 16.12 -18.00
C THR A 111 -15.40 16.82 -19.15
N ASN A 112 -16.30 16.06 -19.75
CA ASN A 112 -17.43 16.59 -20.53
C ASN A 112 -18.71 16.20 -19.75
N GLU A 113 -19.54 17.16 -19.37
CA GLU A 113 -20.67 16.97 -18.44
C GLU A 113 -21.74 15.93 -18.88
N ASN A 114 -21.72 15.50 -20.14
CA ASN A 114 -22.66 14.52 -20.74
C ASN A 114 -21.96 13.23 -21.18
N GLN A 115 -21.14 12.63 -20.32
CA GLN A 115 -20.47 11.37 -20.68
C GLN A 115 -21.37 10.15 -20.45
N SER A 116 -21.29 9.18 -21.38
CA SER A 116 -21.86 7.86 -21.15
C SER A 116 -21.19 7.20 -19.92
N PRO A 117 -21.91 6.36 -19.16
CA PRO A 117 -21.35 5.71 -17.96
C PRO A 117 -20.01 5.01 -18.20
N ARG A 118 -19.83 4.44 -19.38
CA ARG A 118 -18.60 3.75 -19.78
C ARG A 118 -17.42 4.72 -19.95
N ARG A 119 -17.68 5.88 -20.56
CA ARG A 119 -16.65 6.93 -20.71
C ARG A 119 -16.27 7.50 -19.36
N ALA A 120 -17.24 7.71 -18.48
CA ALA A 120 -17.00 8.16 -17.13
C ALA A 120 -16.12 7.19 -16.32
N GLU A 121 -16.34 5.86 -16.44
CA GLU A 121 -15.50 4.85 -15.80
C GLU A 121 -14.08 4.84 -16.37
N VAL A 122 -13.89 4.98 -17.69
CA VAL A 122 -12.56 5.08 -18.31
C VAL A 122 -11.85 6.35 -17.85
N THR A 123 -12.55 7.48 -17.82
CA THR A 123 -12.01 8.76 -17.33
C THR A 123 -11.53 8.64 -15.88
N LEU A 124 -12.34 8.01 -15.03
CA LEU A 124 -11.98 7.75 -13.64
C LEU A 124 -10.74 6.86 -13.53
N ALA A 125 -10.67 5.79 -14.32
CA ALA A 125 -9.54 4.87 -14.34
C ALA A 125 -8.25 5.58 -14.74
N VAL A 126 -8.26 6.34 -15.84
CA VAL A 126 -7.10 7.09 -16.33
C VAL A 126 -6.66 8.14 -15.32
N ALA A 127 -7.59 8.93 -14.77
CA ALA A 127 -7.30 9.92 -13.74
C ALA A 127 -6.67 9.28 -12.49
N THR A 128 -7.24 8.16 -12.03
CA THR A 128 -6.73 7.45 -10.85
C THR A 128 -5.31 6.92 -11.07
N VAL A 129 -5.04 6.27 -12.20
CA VAL A 129 -3.71 5.78 -12.55
C VAL A 129 -2.71 6.94 -12.66
N PHE A 130 -3.10 8.03 -13.30
CA PHE A 130 -2.26 9.22 -13.45
C PHE A 130 -1.92 9.85 -12.09
N ILE A 131 -2.93 10.15 -11.27
CA ILE A 131 -2.75 10.72 -9.93
C ILE A 131 -1.90 9.79 -9.07
N SER A 132 -2.20 8.48 -9.06
CA SER A 132 -1.45 7.50 -8.28
C SER A 132 0.00 7.38 -8.73
N THR A 133 0.27 7.50 -10.03
CA THR A 133 1.64 7.53 -10.58
C THR A 133 2.40 8.78 -10.13
N CYS A 134 1.78 9.96 -10.22
CA CYS A 134 2.37 11.22 -9.76
C CYS A 134 2.70 11.21 -8.27
N LEU A 135 1.91 10.50 -7.48
CA LEU A 135 2.07 10.34 -6.03
C LEU A 135 2.95 9.14 -5.65
N ALA A 136 3.73 8.60 -6.58
CA ALA A 136 4.59 7.43 -6.38
C ALA A 136 3.88 6.23 -5.74
N ALA A 137 2.61 6.03 -6.10
CA ALA A 137 1.72 4.99 -5.59
C ALA A 137 1.46 5.03 -4.07
N VAL A 138 1.46 6.22 -3.47
CA VAL A 138 0.91 6.42 -2.12
C VAL A 138 -0.61 6.31 -2.23
N THR A 139 -1.10 5.08 -2.23
CA THR A 139 -2.46 4.70 -2.62
C THR A 139 -3.55 5.42 -1.83
N SER A 140 -3.36 5.60 -0.51
CA SER A 140 -4.35 6.27 0.34
C SER A 140 -4.58 7.72 -0.07
N VAL A 141 -3.52 8.45 -0.39
CA VAL A 141 -3.59 9.84 -0.84
C VAL A 141 -4.15 9.90 -2.27
N ALA A 142 -3.69 9.01 -3.16
CA ALA A 142 -4.18 8.94 -4.53
C ALA A 142 -5.69 8.66 -4.60
N VAL A 143 -6.19 7.72 -3.78
CA VAL A 143 -7.62 7.40 -3.69
C VAL A 143 -8.41 8.57 -3.10
N ALA A 144 -7.87 9.26 -2.10
CA ALA A 144 -8.54 10.42 -1.51
C ALA A 144 -8.70 11.56 -2.52
N LEU A 145 -7.64 11.90 -3.26
CA LEU A 145 -7.67 12.96 -4.28
C LEU A 145 -8.55 12.59 -5.48
N ALA A 146 -8.34 11.40 -6.06
CA ALA A 146 -9.13 10.92 -7.18
C ALA A 146 -10.61 10.72 -6.79
N GLY A 147 -10.87 10.37 -5.51
CA GLY A 147 -12.20 10.23 -4.95
C GLY A 147 -12.94 11.56 -4.88
N GLN A 148 -12.30 12.60 -4.36
CA GLN A 148 -12.88 13.95 -4.34
C GLN A 148 -13.22 14.44 -5.75
N LEU A 149 -12.32 14.17 -6.71
CA LEU A 149 -12.54 14.49 -8.11
C LEU A 149 -13.74 13.73 -8.68
N ALA A 150 -13.80 12.42 -8.44
CA ALA A 150 -14.89 11.57 -8.89
C ALA A 150 -16.24 11.99 -8.27
N ASP A 151 -16.24 12.41 -7.01
CA ASP A 151 -17.46 12.88 -6.34
C ASP A 151 -17.98 14.20 -6.92
N ARG A 152 -17.10 15.10 -7.28
CA ARG A 152 -17.48 16.36 -7.92
C ARG A 152 -18.02 16.17 -9.33
N LEU A 153 -17.36 15.34 -10.14
CA LEU A 153 -17.55 15.30 -11.59
C LEU A 153 -18.39 14.13 -12.08
N LEU A 154 -18.32 12.99 -11.40
CA LEU A 154 -18.89 11.73 -11.87
C LEU A 154 -20.04 11.20 -10.99
N ARG A 155 -20.49 12.00 -10.01
CA ARG A 155 -21.54 11.62 -9.05
C ARG A 155 -22.83 11.17 -9.74
N ARG A 156 -23.18 11.81 -10.85
CA ARG A 156 -24.39 11.49 -11.62
C ARG A 156 -24.22 10.35 -12.63
N SER A 157 -22.98 10.03 -12.98
CA SER A 157 -22.68 9.08 -14.07
C SER A 157 -22.31 7.69 -13.57
N ILE A 158 -21.80 7.57 -12.33
CA ILE A 158 -21.32 6.31 -11.77
C ILE A 158 -21.83 6.17 -10.33
N ASP A 159 -22.32 4.97 -10.00
CA ASP A 159 -22.72 4.61 -8.64
C ASP A 159 -21.57 4.74 -7.64
N PRO A 160 -21.82 5.20 -6.38
CA PRO A 160 -20.78 5.41 -5.36
C PRO A 160 -19.93 4.15 -5.09
N TYR A 161 -20.55 2.97 -4.98
CA TYR A 161 -19.83 1.72 -4.75
C TYR A 161 -18.95 1.36 -5.94
N ARG A 162 -19.44 1.57 -7.15
CA ARG A 162 -18.67 1.34 -8.38
C ARG A 162 -17.48 2.30 -8.48
N ARG A 163 -17.64 3.56 -8.11
CA ARG A 163 -16.55 4.55 -8.04
C ARG A 163 -15.46 4.10 -7.07
N ALA A 164 -15.85 3.78 -5.83
CA ALA A 164 -14.91 3.31 -4.81
C ALA A 164 -14.15 2.06 -5.25
N TYR A 165 -14.86 1.11 -5.87
CA TYR A 165 -14.27 -0.11 -6.40
C TYR A 165 -13.23 0.17 -7.49
N LEU A 166 -13.55 1.01 -8.47
CA LEU A 166 -12.61 1.37 -9.55
C LEU A 166 -11.42 2.17 -9.03
N LEU A 167 -11.64 3.13 -8.13
CA LEU A 167 -10.59 3.91 -7.49
C LEU A 167 -9.58 3.01 -6.77
N ALA A 168 -10.06 2.12 -5.91
CA ALA A 168 -9.20 1.20 -5.17
C ALA A 168 -8.42 0.27 -6.11
N GLY A 169 -9.07 -0.25 -7.14
CA GLY A 169 -8.46 -1.17 -8.08
C GLY A 169 -7.37 -0.53 -8.93
N PHE A 170 -7.66 0.61 -9.54
CA PHE A 170 -6.68 1.28 -10.41
C PHE A 170 -5.54 1.95 -9.63
N ALA A 171 -5.78 2.45 -8.42
CA ALA A 171 -4.72 2.99 -7.59
C ALA A 171 -3.70 1.92 -7.13
N ASN A 172 -4.17 0.68 -6.95
CA ASN A 172 -3.32 -0.46 -6.58
C ASN A 172 -2.80 -1.29 -7.77
N SER A 173 -3.01 -0.81 -9.00
CA SER A 173 -2.58 -1.50 -10.23
C SER A 173 -1.17 -1.04 -10.69
N ILE A 174 -1.02 -0.68 -11.93
CA ILE A 174 0.25 -0.30 -12.56
C ILE A 174 1.11 0.68 -11.72
N PRO A 175 0.57 1.73 -11.07
CA PRO A 175 1.41 2.64 -10.30
C PRO A 175 2.26 1.96 -9.23
N VAL A 176 1.75 0.87 -8.64
CA VAL A 176 2.44 0.15 -7.55
C VAL A 176 3.71 -0.56 -8.00
N ILE A 177 3.75 -1.04 -9.25
CA ILE A 177 4.92 -1.74 -9.80
C ILE A 177 6.00 -0.83 -10.36
N LEU A 178 5.77 0.47 -10.39
CA LEU A 178 6.77 1.41 -10.91
C LEU A 178 8.04 1.40 -10.04
N PRO A 179 9.23 1.54 -10.65
CA PRO A 179 10.49 1.42 -9.93
C PRO A 179 10.67 2.47 -8.83
N PHE A 180 10.00 3.61 -8.94
CA PHE A 180 9.99 4.70 -7.96
C PHE A 180 8.79 4.68 -7.01
N SER A 181 7.95 3.63 -7.06
CA SER A 181 6.81 3.50 -6.15
C SER A 181 7.25 3.26 -4.70
N ALA A 182 6.44 3.71 -3.76
CA ALA A 182 6.68 3.45 -2.33
C ALA A 182 6.82 1.95 -2.03
N PHE A 183 6.02 1.12 -2.69
CA PHE A 183 6.09 -0.34 -2.58
C PHE A 183 7.45 -0.89 -3.04
N SER A 184 7.91 -0.50 -4.23
CA SER A 184 9.20 -0.94 -4.77
C SER A 184 10.36 -0.52 -3.88
N LEU A 185 10.34 0.71 -3.39
CA LEU A 185 11.40 1.24 -2.53
C LEU A 185 11.44 0.57 -1.16
N ILE A 186 10.29 0.30 -0.53
CA ILE A 186 10.19 -0.44 0.73
C ILE A 186 10.72 -1.87 0.54
N THR A 187 10.33 -2.53 -0.54
CA THR A 187 10.76 -3.91 -0.82
C THR A 187 12.26 -3.99 -1.06
N LEU A 188 12.82 -3.06 -1.83
CA LEU A 188 14.26 -2.98 -2.08
C LEU A 188 15.06 -2.66 -0.80
N SER A 189 14.53 -1.77 0.05
CA SER A 189 15.15 -1.46 1.34
C SER A 189 15.17 -2.70 2.24
N ALA A 190 14.06 -3.47 2.29
CA ALA A 190 14.01 -4.72 3.04
C ALA A 190 14.99 -5.76 2.49
N ALA A 191 15.08 -5.92 1.17
CA ALA A 191 16.03 -6.85 0.54
C ALA A 191 17.48 -6.48 0.83
N SER A 192 17.83 -5.20 0.74
CA SER A 192 19.18 -4.72 1.08
C SER A 192 19.53 -4.95 2.54
N ALA A 193 18.58 -4.82 3.46
CA ALA A 193 18.76 -5.11 4.88
C ALA A 193 19.01 -6.62 5.14
N LEU A 194 18.50 -7.49 4.27
CA LEU A 194 18.75 -8.94 4.32
C LEU A 194 20.05 -9.35 3.59
N GLY A 195 20.79 -8.39 3.02
CA GLY A 195 22.07 -8.64 2.34
C GLY A 195 21.91 -9.24 0.94
N ASP A 196 20.73 -9.10 0.31
CA ASP A 196 20.52 -9.53 -1.07
C ASP A 196 20.63 -8.34 -2.05
N PRO A 197 21.81 -8.15 -2.71
CA PRO A 197 22.01 -7.08 -3.66
C PRO A 197 21.46 -7.38 -5.07
N THR A 198 20.90 -8.58 -5.27
CA THR A 198 20.48 -9.05 -6.60
C THR A 198 19.12 -8.50 -7.01
N LEU A 199 18.32 -8.07 -6.04
CA LEU A 199 17.00 -7.50 -6.30
C LEU A 199 17.13 -6.07 -6.85
N THR A 200 16.65 -5.89 -8.08
CA THR A 200 16.60 -4.59 -8.74
C THR A 200 15.15 -4.11 -8.89
N PRO A 201 14.90 -2.80 -9.05
CA PRO A 201 13.55 -2.29 -9.31
C PRO A 201 12.88 -2.95 -10.52
N PHE A 202 13.65 -3.23 -11.56
CA PHE A 202 13.12 -3.87 -12.78
C PHE A 202 12.81 -5.36 -12.58
N SER A 203 13.62 -6.09 -11.82
CA SER A 203 13.31 -7.48 -11.48
C SER A 203 12.04 -7.57 -10.64
N LEU A 204 11.81 -6.61 -9.74
CA LEU A 204 10.59 -6.53 -8.95
C LEU A 204 9.36 -6.28 -9.83
N MET A 205 9.44 -5.38 -10.82
CA MET A 205 8.35 -5.14 -11.77
C MET A 205 7.92 -6.42 -12.50
N THR A 206 8.86 -7.23 -12.93
CA THR A 206 8.58 -8.47 -13.67
C THR A 206 8.08 -9.60 -12.78
N ALA A 207 8.50 -9.61 -11.52
CA ALA A 207 8.10 -10.63 -10.55
C ALA A 207 6.72 -10.37 -9.93
N THR A 208 6.23 -9.12 -9.98
CA THR A 208 4.99 -8.72 -9.30
C THR A 208 3.79 -8.88 -10.23
N PHE A 209 3.15 -10.03 -10.20
CA PHE A 209 2.01 -10.35 -11.08
C PHE A 209 0.69 -9.70 -10.63
N TYR A 210 0.46 -9.54 -9.32
CA TYR A 210 -0.82 -9.11 -8.76
C TYR A 210 -1.33 -7.75 -9.28
N PRO A 211 -0.54 -6.66 -9.31
CA PRO A 211 -1.00 -5.38 -9.83
C PRO A 211 -1.33 -5.40 -11.32
N ILE A 212 -0.61 -6.21 -12.11
CA ILE A 212 -0.89 -6.40 -13.53
C ILE A 212 -2.24 -7.10 -13.71
N ALA A 213 -2.48 -8.18 -12.95
CA ALA A 213 -3.74 -8.89 -12.95
C ALA A 213 -4.90 -7.98 -12.55
N LEU A 214 -4.72 -7.14 -11.51
CA LEU A 214 -5.70 -6.14 -11.12
C LEU A 214 -6.04 -5.20 -12.28
N PHE A 215 -5.04 -4.62 -12.91
CA PHE A 215 -5.27 -3.71 -14.04
C PHE A 215 -6.09 -4.37 -15.15
N VAL A 216 -5.77 -5.62 -15.51
CA VAL A 216 -6.49 -6.38 -16.53
C VAL A 216 -7.93 -6.63 -16.10
N VAL A 217 -8.15 -7.13 -14.88
CA VAL A 217 -9.49 -7.45 -14.36
C VAL A 217 -10.39 -6.20 -14.34
N PHE A 218 -9.88 -5.07 -13.84
CA PHE A 218 -10.64 -3.83 -13.78
C PHE A 218 -10.90 -3.24 -15.18
N SER A 219 -9.95 -3.35 -16.09
CA SER A 219 -10.12 -2.94 -17.48
C SER A 219 -11.18 -3.79 -18.19
N VAL A 220 -11.17 -5.11 -17.99
CA VAL A 220 -12.22 -6.02 -18.50
C VAL A 220 -13.57 -5.70 -17.86
N SER A 221 -13.61 -5.41 -16.55
CA SER A 221 -14.83 -5.01 -15.86
C SER A 221 -15.47 -3.73 -16.46
N ILE A 222 -14.65 -2.74 -16.84
CA ILE A 222 -15.13 -1.54 -17.54
C ILE A 222 -15.63 -1.91 -18.95
N ALA A 223 -14.86 -2.73 -19.68
CA ALA A 223 -15.18 -3.11 -21.04
C ALA A 223 -16.49 -3.90 -21.17
N THR A 224 -16.70 -4.86 -20.26
CA THR A 224 -17.88 -5.73 -20.25
C THR A 224 -19.07 -5.14 -19.49
N GLY A 225 -18.84 -4.18 -18.60
CA GLY A 225 -19.86 -3.64 -17.70
C GLY A 225 -20.21 -4.58 -16.54
N ILE A 226 -19.44 -5.66 -16.34
CA ILE A 226 -19.65 -6.59 -15.22
C ILE A 226 -19.43 -5.83 -13.89
N GLY A 227 -20.38 -6.01 -12.96
CA GLY A 227 -20.33 -5.35 -11.66
C GLY A 227 -20.85 -3.90 -11.66
N ARG A 228 -21.50 -3.44 -12.72
CA ARG A 228 -22.31 -2.22 -12.66
C ARG A 228 -23.60 -2.51 -11.92
N PRO A 229 -23.85 -1.87 -10.78
CA PRO A 229 -25.18 -1.92 -10.19
C PRO A 229 -26.16 -1.27 -11.16
N LYS A 230 -27.37 -1.82 -11.30
CA LYS A 230 -28.47 -1.09 -11.93
C LYS A 230 -28.71 0.14 -11.07
N ILE A 231 -28.61 1.32 -11.64
CA ILE A 231 -28.95 2.58 -10.97
C ILE A 231 -30.41 2.42 -10.56
N SER A 232 -30.65 2.11 -9.29
CA SER A 232 -31.97 2.23 -8.72
C SER A 232 -32.22 3.74 -8.68
N GLU A 233 -33.19 4.22 -9.42
CA GLU A 233 -33.72 5.56 -9.23
C GLU A 233 -34.21 5.60 -7.79
N GLU A 234 -33.39 6.14 -6.90
CA GLU A 234 -33.81 6.43 -5.52
C GLU A 234 -34.94 7.46 -5.66
N PRO A 235 -36.16 7.17 -5.19
CA PRO A 235 -37.21 8.14 -5.24
C PRO A 235 -36.72 9.33 -4.42
N GLN A 236 -36.65 10.49 -5.07
CA GLN A 236 -36.46 11.77 -4.39
C GLN A 236 -37.50 11.81 -3.26
N SER A 237 -37.10 11.51 -2.04
CA SER A 237 -37.91 11.73 -0.88
C SER A 237 -38.19 13.23 -0.86
N SER A 238 -39.42 13.55 -1.17
CA SER A 238 -40.00 14.88 -1.12
C SER A 238 -39.73 15.48 0.25
N ASP A 239 -38.79 16.38 0.31
CA ASP A 239 -38.68 17.32 1.41
C ASP A 239 -39.80 18.35 1.22
N LYS A 240 -40.98 17.95 1.70
CA LYS A 240 -42.13 18.84 1.92
C LYS A 240 -42.66 18.57 3.33
N ALA A 241 -42.20 19.32 4.30
CA ALA A 241 -42.97 19.83 5.39
C ALA A 241 -42.10 20.82 6.22
#